data_87c0a62712ed5a2a5629e2ebc1b935f2
#
_entry.id   87c0a62712ed5a2a5629e2ebc1b935f2
#
_cell.length_a   1.000
_cell.length_b   1.000
_cell.length_c   1.000
_cell.angle_alpha   90.00
_cell.angle_beta   90.00
_cell.angle_gamma   90.00
#
_symmetry.space_group_name_H-M   'P 1'
#
loop_
_entity.id
_entity.type
_entity.pdbx_description
1 polymer ?
#
loop_
_entity_poly.entity_id
_entity_poly.type
_entity_poly.pdbx_seq_one_letter_code
_entity_poly.pdbx_strand_id
1 'polypeptide(L)'
;KYGEKLGFNMGYKCRIRKNWYCVPQSWEPDAFILRQVNRYPRIILNYANAVSTDTIHKIRFWDGVNPEYVAAAFLNSFTLALAEVTGRSYGGGVLTFEPSEIRKLMIPMKNAELLDVKKIDQLIRDNKIEEVLDYSDRILLVNGLGLSNNEVQMLRNIWLKLSERRLGRKEKSA
;
A
#
# COMPACT_ATOMS: atom_id res chain seq x y z
N LYS A 1 21.03 29.20 -9.70
CA LYS A 1 21.05 30.49 -10.46
C LYS A 1 19.66 30.92 -10.97
N TYR A 2 18.88 30.07 -11.68
CA TYR A 2 17.54 30.48 -12.19
C TYR A 2 16.54 30.67 -11.05
N GLY A 3 16.41 29.70 -10.14
CA GLY A 3 15.49 29.79 -9.01
C GLY A 3 15.86 30.91 -8.00
N GLU A 4 17.14 31.26 -7.90
CA GLU A 4 17.60 32.38 -7.07
C GLU A 4 17.15 33.72 -7.65
N LYS A 5 17.22 33.88 -8.98
CA LYS A 5 16.70 35.08 -9.67
C LYS A 5 15.19 35.25 -9.46
N LEU A 6 14.46 34.13 -9.29
CA LEU A 6 13.02 34.13 -9.02
C LEU A 6 12.66 34.16 -7.52
N GLY A 7 13.67 34.20 -6.64
CA GLY A 7 13.48 34.28 -5.19
C GLY A 7 13.03 32.97 -4.54
N PHE A 8 13.10 31.81 -5.21
CA PHE A 8 12.66 30.52 -4.64
C PHE A 8 13.50 30.09 -3.43
N ASN A 9 14.74 30.56 -3.34
CA ASN A 9 15.64 30.32 -2.21
C ASN A 9 15.24 31.10 -0.94
N MET A 10 14.35 32.11 -1.05
CA MET A 10 13.98 33.00 0.05
C MET A 10 12.96 32.38 1.01
N GLY A 11 12.25 31.32 0.61
CA GLY A 11 11.30 30.62 1.46
C GLY A 11 11.97 30.05 2.73
N TYR A 12 11.25 30.11 3.88
CA TYR A 12 11.79 29.67 5.17
C TYR A 12 12.48 28.31 5.11
N LYS A 13 11.81 27.28 4.55
CA LYS A 13 12.37 25.93 4.43
C LYS A 13 13.58 25.84 3.49
N CYS A 14 13.73 26.76 2.56
CA CYS A 14 14.87 26.81 1.67
C CYS A 14 16.07 27.45 2.35
N ARG A 15 15.88 28.52 3.09
CA ARG A 15 16.95 29.25 3.81
C ARG A 15 17.66 28.44 4.88
N ILE A 16 16.96 27.52 5.53
CA ILE A 16 17.53 26.67 6.60
C ILE A 16 18.26 25.42 6.06
N ARG A 17 18.24 25.18 4.74
CA ARG A 17 18.93 24.05 4.11
C ARG A 17 20.34 24.42 3.69
N LYS A 18 21.28 23.48 3.81
CA LYS A 18 22.64 23.65 3.31
C LYS A 18 22.64 23.99 1.81
N ASN A 19 21.82 23.26 1.03
CA ASN A 19 21.54 23.54 -0.36
C ASN A 19 20.05 23.78 -0.50
N TRP A 20 19.63 25.00 -0.77
CA TRP A 20 18.23 25.42 -0.75
C TRP A 20 17.33 24.58 -1.69
N TYR A 21 17.88 24.10 -2.81
CA TYR A 21 17.19 23.30 -3.83
C TYR A 21 17.16 21.81 -3.52
N CYS A 22 17.93 21.34 -2.52
CA CYS A 22 17.91 19.94 -2.11
C CYS A 22 16.76 19.70 -1.13
N VAL A 23 15.88 18.78 -1.49
CA VAL A 23 14.84 18.30 -0.58
C VAL A 23 15.46 17.28 0.38
N PRO A 24 15.50 17.54 1.70
CA PRO A 24 15.93 16.53 2.66
C PRO A 24 15.05 15.28 2.54
N GLN A 25 15.64 14.12 2.76
CA GLN A 25 14.93 12.82 2.69
C GLN A 25 14.51 12.35 1.28
N SER A 26 15.07 12.91 0.21
CA SER A 26 14.96 12.33 -1.13
C SER A 26 15.90 11.12 -1.26
N TRP A 27 15.51 9.98 -0.68
CA TRP A 27 16.20 8.71 -0.91
C TRP A 27 15.34 7.82 -1.81
N GLU A 28 15.96 6.96 -2.57
CA GLU A 28 15.32 6.01 -3.47
C GLU A 28 14.87 4.78 -2.66
N PRO A 29 13.57 4.58 -2.44
CA PRO A 29 13.06 3.41 -1.74
C PRO A 29 12.98 2.21 -2.68
N ASP A 30 12.88 1.02 -2.11
CA ASP A 30 12.68 -0.21 -2.86
C ASP A 30 11.23 -0.34 -3.34
N ALA A 31 10.29 0.23 -2.58
CA ALA A 31 8.88 0.23 -2.93
C ALA A 31 8.12 1.41 -2.28
N PHE A 32 6.90 1.57 -2.73
CA PHE A 32 5.96 2.58 -2.24
C PHE A 32 4.66 1.94 -1.77
N ILE A 33 4.00 2.62 -0.83
CA ILE A 33 2.58 2.42 -0.53
C ILE A 33 1.90 3.78 -0.41
N LEU A 34 0.75 3.94 -1.07
CA LEU A 34 0.05 5.22 -1.05
C LEU A 34 -0.52 5.50 0.34
N ARG A 35 -0.31 6.72 0.84
CA ARG A 35 -0.89 7.17 2.11
C ARG A 35 -2.42 7.21 2.04
N GLN A 36 -2.97 7.53 0.88
CA GLN A 36 -4.40 7.62 0.65
C GLN A 36 -4.80 6.71 -0.51
N VAL A 37 -5.78 5.84 -0.27
CA VAL A 37 -6.29 4.91 -1.26
C VAL A 37 -7.81 4.98 -1.34
N ASN A 38 -8.36 4.70 -2.52
CA ASN A 38 -9.80 4.61 -2.70
C ASN A 38 -10.28 3.17 -2.50
N ARG A 39 -9.83 2.22 -3.32
CA ARG A 39 -10.31 0.84 -3.27
C ARG A 39 -9.59 0.02 -2.19
N TYR A 40 -8.29 -0.20 -2.35
CA TYR A 40 -7.46 -0.99 -1.44
C TYR A 40 -6.00 -0.56 -1.52
N PRO A 41 -5.22 -0.71 -0.43
CA PRO A 41 -3.78 -0.47 -0.47
C PRO A 41 -3.05 -1.58 -1.23
N ARG A 42 -1.89 -1.24 -1.78
CA ARG A 42 -0.96 -2.18 -2.40
C ARG A 42 0.47 -1.68 -2.31
N ILE A 43 1.43 -2.60 -2.30
CA ILE A 43 2.84 -2.29 -2.41
C ILE A 43 3.19 -2.16 -3.90
N ILE A 44 3.90 -1.10 -4.26
CA ILE A 44 4.33 -0.79 -5.63
C ILE A 44 5.85 -0.79 -5.65
N LEU A 45 6.46 -1.75 -6.33
CA LEU A 45 7.91 -1.87 -6.44
C LEU A 45 8.49 -0.72 -7.27
N ASN A 46 9.65 -0.22 -6.87
CA ASN A 46 10.28 0.96 -7.45
C ASN A 46 11.37 0.60 -8.46
N TYR A 47 11.02 0.01 -9.58
CA TYR A 47 11.97 -0.29 -10.65
C TYR A 47 12.45 0.95 -11.42
N ALA A 48 11.79 2.09 -11.23
CA ALA A 48 12.13 3.34 -11.91
C ALA A 48 13.14 4.20 -11.15
N ASN A 49 13.63 3.75 -9.99
CA ASN A 49 14.49 4.52 -9.08
C ASN A 49 13.88 5.90 -8.74
N ALA A 50 12.55 5.94 -8.64
CA ALA A 50 11.82 7.17 -8.36
C ALA A 50 11.99 7.60 -6.90
N VAL A 51 11.88 8.89 -6.67
CA VAL A 51 11.77 9.47 -5.32
C VAL A 51 10.37 10.04 -5.13
N SER A 52 9.92 10.14 -3.89
CA SER A 52 8.61 10.69 -3.58
C SER A 52 8.68 11.73 -2.46
N THR A 53 7.65 12.56 -2.39
CA THR A 53 7.41 13.48 -1.28
C THR A 53 6.80 12.73 -0.07
N ASP A 54 6.32 13.47 0.92
CA ASP A 54 5.75 12.99 2.18
C ASP A 54 4.35 12.40 2.07
N THR A 55 3.70 12.50 0.90
CA THR A 55 2.35 11.96 0.65
C THR A 55 2.35 10.48 0.30
N ILE A 56 3.51 9.86 0.15
CA ILE A 56 3.68 8.45 -0.19
C ILE A 56 4.65 7.83 0.82
N HIS A 57 4.24 6.72 1.42
CA HIS A 57 5.11 5.96 2.31
C HIS A 57 6.17 5.23 1.50
N LYS A 58 7.41 5.31 1.96
CA LYS A 58 8.59 4.68 1.38
C LYS A 58 8.91 3.40 2.13
N ILE A 59 9.19 2.34 1.40
CA ILE A 59 9.55 1.04 1.96
C ILE A 59 10.98 0.72 1.60
N ARG A 60 11.75 0.23 2.59
CA ARG A 60 13.05 -0.44 2.43
C ARG A 60 12.88 -1.86 2.93
N PHE A 61 13.27 -2.83 2.12
CA PHE A 61 13.28 -4.23 2.55
C PHE A 61 14.58 -4.56 3.27
N TRP A 62 14.50 -5.51 4.18
CA TRP A 62 15.68 -6.07 4.83
C TRP A 62 16.42 -7.00 3.86
N ASP A 63 17.74 -7.15 4.08
CA ASP A 63 18.54 -8.10 3.31
C ASP A 63 17.96 -9.51 3.42
N GLY A 64 17.93 -10.22 2.28
CA GLY A 64 17.35 -11.55 2.17
C GLY A 64 15.83 -11.62 1.97
N VAL A 65 15.12 -10.50 2.03
CA VAL A 65 13.69 -10.46 1.73
C VAL A 65 13.49 -10.27 0.22
N ASN A 66 12.66 -11.10 -0.41
CA ASN A 66 12.29 -10.92 -1.80
C ASN A 66 11.13 -9.90 -1.91
N PRO A 67 11.36 -8.70 -2.50
CA PRO A 67 10.36 -7.65 -2.58
C PRO A 67 9.11 -8.04 -3.37
N GLU A 68 9.27 -8.85 -4.42
CA GLU A 68 8.16 -9.28 -5.29
C GLU A 68 7.18 -10.17 -4.52
N TYR A 69 7.69 -11.10 -3.72
CA TYR A 69 6.84 -11.95 -2.89
C TYR A 69 6.13 -11.16 -1.80
N VAL A 70 6.77 -10.14 -1.21
CA VAL A 70 6.10 -9.27 -0.23
C VAL A 70 5.00 -8.46 -0.87
N ALA A 71 5.23 -7.89 -2.06
CA ALA A 71 4.24 -7.13 -2.79
C ALA A 71 3.04 -7.99 -3.21
N ALA A 72 3.30 -9.22 -3.69
CA ALA A 72 2.26 -10.18 -4.04
C ALA A 72 1.48 -10.66 -2.81
N ALA A 73 2.19 -11.05 -1.75
CA ALA A 73 1.59 -11.54 -0.51
C ALA A 73 0.79 -10.47 0.25
N PHE A 74 1.03 -9.19 0.00
CA PHE A 74 0.22 -8.10 0.57
C PHE A 74 -1.26 -8.19 0.14
N LEU A 75 -1.53 -8.73 -1.04
CA LEU A 75 -2.87 -8.82 -1.62
C LEU A 75 -3.55 -10.14 -1.21
N ASN A 76 -4.08 -10.17 -0.01
CA ASN A 76 -4.86 -11.27 0.57
C ASN A 76 -5.97 -10.72 1.48
N SER A 77 -7.00 -11.51 1.74
CA SER A 77 -8.18 -11.07 2.48
C SER A 77 -7.88 -10.65 3.92
N PHE A 78 -6.89 -11.25 4.59
CA PHE A 78 -6.49 -10.87 5.94
C PHE A 78 -5.86 -9.48 5.98
N THR A 79 -4.86 -9.23 5.13
CA THR A 79 -4.17 -7.92 5.08
C THR A 79 -5.12 -6.81 4.66
N LEU A 80 -6.03 -7.06 3.69
CA LEU A 80 -6.99 -6.05 3.27
C LEU A 80 -8.07 -5.76 4.32
N ALA A 81 -8.55 -6.78 5.04
CA ALA A 81 -9.45 -6.59 6.18
C ALA A 81 -8.77 -5.78 7.30
N LEU A 82 -7.53 -6.14 7.63
CA LEU A 82 -6.73 -5.41 8.62
C LEU A 82 -6.50 -3.96 8.21
N ALA A 83 -6.29 -3.70 6.92
CA ALA A 83 -6.12 -2.34 6.39
C ALA A 83 -7.36 -1.47 6.61
N GLU A 84 -8.56 -1.99 6.37
CA GLU A 84 -9.81 -1.26 6.63
C GLU A 84 -10.04 -0.99 8.13
N VAL A 85 -9.65 -1.94 9.01
CA VAL A 85 -9.76 -1.77 10.47
C VAL A 85 -8.75 -0.78 11.02
N THR A 86 -7.53 -0.77 10.47
CA THR A 86 -6.41 0.01 10.99
C THR A 86 -6.39 1.43 10.42
N GLY A 87 -6.74 1.58 9.15
CA GLY A 87 -6.74 2.86 8.45
C GLY A 87 -7.87 3.78 8.88
N ARG A 88 -7.74 5.06 8.57
CA ARG A 88 -8.73 6.10 8.87
C ARG A 88 -9.61 6.34 7.66
N SER A 89 -10.90 6.15 7.84
CA SER A 89 -11.89 6.50 6.82
C SER A 89 -12.21 7.98 6.86
N TYR A 90 -11.93 8.69 5.78
CA TYR A 90 -12.32 10.08 5.59
C TYR A 90 -13.49 10.22 4.61
N GLY A 91 -14.04 11.43 4.50
CA GLY A 91 -15.08 11.77 3.53
C GLY A 91 -14.65 11.45 2.09
N GLY A 92 -15.61 11.23 1.19
CA GLY A 92 -15.34 10.87 -0.21
C GLY A 92 -14.83 9.45 -0.44
N GLY A 93 -14.95 8.56 0.55
CA GLY A 93 -14.56 7.16 0.42
C GLY A 93 -13.06 6.91 0.45
N VAL A 94 -12.26 7.84 0.99
CA VAL A 94 -10.81 7.70 1.09
C VAL A 94 -10.41 6.94 2.35
N LEU A 95 -9.55 5.95 2.20
CA LEU A 95 -8.86 5.29 3.31
C LEU A 95 -7.45 5.86 3.42
N THR A 96 -7.10 6.38 4.59
CA THR A 96 -5.81 7.04 4.85
C THR A 96 -5.02 6.26 5.89
N PHE A 97 -3.72 6.16 5.69
CA PHE A 97 -2.77 5.55 6.62
C PHE A 97 -1.74 6.57 7.09
N GLU A 98 -1.67 6.81 8.39
CA GLU A 98 -0.53 7.47 8.98
C GLU A 98 0.63 6.46 9.15
N PRO A 99 1.89 6.92 9.34
CA PRO A 99 3.03 6.01 9.48
C PRO A 99 2.88 4.97 10.59
N SER A 100 2.19 5.31 11.67
CA SER A 100 1.90 4.39 12.79
C SER A 100 0.90 3.31 12.44
N GLU A 101 0.00 3.56 11.50
CA GLU A 101 -1.04 2.65 11.05
C GLU A 101 -0.52 1.68 10.01
N ILE A 102 0.24 2.19 9.03
CA ILE A 102 0.82 1.34 8.00
C ILE A 102 1.78 0.28 8.59
N ARG A 103 2.49 0.62 9.67
CA ARG A 103 3.39 -0.30 10.38
C ARG A 103 2.67 -1.44 11.11
N LYS A 104 1.35 -1.33 11.33
CA LYS A 104 0.55 -2.37 11.96
C LYS A 104 0.02 -3.39 10.97
N LEU A 105 0.14 -3.12 9.68
CA LEU A 105 -0.31 -4.07 8.66
C LEU A 105 0.59 -5.30 8.69
N MET A 106 -0.02 -6.46 8.83
CA MET A 106 0.64 -7.74 8.83
C MET A 106 0.45 -8.41 7.46
N ILE A 107 1.50 -9.04 6.98
CA ILE A 107 1.52 -9.74 5.70
C ILE A 107 1.86 -11.21 5.98
N PRO A 108 1.01 -12.16 5.63
CA PRO A 108 1.30 -13.59 5.76
C PRO A 108 2.37 -13.97 4.72
N MET A 109 3.56 -14.34 5.18
CA MET A 109 4.70 -14.65 4.29
C MET A 109 4.93 -16.15 4.09
N LYS A 110 4.28 -17.01 4.87
CA LYS A 110 4.43 -18.47 4.70
C LYS A 110 3.85 -18.89 3.37
N ASN A 111 4.61 -19.60 2.56
CA ASN A 111 4.30 -20.02 1.19
C ASN A 111 4.23 -18.84 0.17
N ALA A 112 4.72 -17.64 0.51
CA ALA A 112 4.71 -16.51 -0.43
C ALA A 112 5.54 -16.79 -1.69
N GLU A 113 6.57 -17.62 -1.60
CA GLU A 113 7.42 -18.08 -2.70
C GLU A 113 6.66 -18.94 -3.74
N LEU A 114 5.48 -19.47 -3.40
CA LEU A 114 4.61 -20.22 -4.30
C LEU A 114 3.67 -19.33 -5.11
N LEU A 115 3.66 -18.02 -4.84
CA LEU A 115 2.84 -17.08 -5.58
C LEU A 115 3.44 -16.81 -6.97
N ASP A 116 2.62 -16.93 -8.00
CA ASP A 116 2.94 -16.43 -9.34
C ASP A 116 2.75 -14.91 -9.38
N VAL A 117 3.86 -14.20 -9.19
CA VAL A 117 3.89 -12.73 -9.14
C VAL A 117 3.40 -12.12 -10.46
N LYS A 118 3.76 -12.73 -11.60
CA LYS A 118 3.35 -12.22 -12.93
C LYS A 118 1.85 -12.36 -13.14
N LYS A 119 1.29 -13.47 -12.72
CA LYS A 119 -0.17 -13.71 -12.75
C LYS A 119 -0.90 -12.67 -11.89
N ILE A 120 -0.41 -12.41 -10.68
CA ILE A 120 -0.99 -11.42 -9.77
C ILE A 120 -0.91 -10.01 -10.39
N ASP A 121 0.24 -9.61 -10.93
CA ASP A 121 0.39 -8.29 -11.58
C ASP A 121 -0.58 -8.14 -12.76
N GLN A 122 -0.74 -9.18 -13.59
CA GLN A 122 -1.68 -9.15 -14.70
C GLN A 122 -3.14 -9.00 -14.21
N LEU A 123 -3.55 -9.80 -13.22
CA LEU A 123 -4.91 -9.72 -12.65
C LEU A 123 -5.19 -8.33 -12.05
N ILE A 124 -4.21 -7.72 -11.38
CA ILE A 124 -4.35 -6.35 -10.85
C ILE A 124 -4.51 -5.33 -11.98
N ARG A 125 -3.76 -5.45 -13.07
CA ARG A 125 -3.90 -4.57 -14.25
C ARG A 125 -5.28 -4.71 -14.90
N ASP A 126 -5.84 -5.92 -14.89
CA ASP A 126 -7.16 -6.23 -15.42
C ASP A 126 -8.29 -5.86 -14.43
N ASN A 127 -7.99 -5.24 -13.28
CA ASN A 127 -8.91 -4.91 -12.19
C ASN A 127 -9.65 -6.11 -11.57
N LYS A 128 -9.04 -7.29 -11.59
CA LYS A 128 -9.60 -8.55 -11.11
C LYS A 128 -9.13 -8.90 -9.70
N ILE A 129 -9.36 -7.98 -8.75
CA ILE A 129 -8.89 -8.16 -7.37
C ILE A 129 -9.46 -9.42 -6.70
N GLU A 130 -10.69 -9.79 -7.00
CA GLU A 130 -11.30 -10.99 -6.41
C GLU A 130 -10.57 -12.27 -6.82
N GLU A 131 -10.19 -12.38 -8.11
CA GLU A 131 -9.39 -13.52 -8.59
C GLU A 131 -7.98 -13.54 -7.93
N VAL A 132 -7.39 -12.37 -7.66
CA VAL A 132 -6.14 -12.28 -6.90
C VAL A 132 -6.33 -12.82 -5.49
N LEU A 133 -7.39 -12.39 -4.80
CA LEU A 133 -7.67 -12.83 -3.44
C LEU A 133 -7.97 -14.33 -3.38
N ASP A 134 -8.74 -14.87 -4.31
CA ASP A 134 -9.01 -16.33 -4.38
C ASP A 134 -7.72 -17.14 -4.52
N TYR A 135 -6.80 -16.64 -5.34
CA TYR A 135 -5.51 -17.27 -5.57
C TYR A 135 -4.58 -17.14 -4.36
N SER A 136 -4.38 -15.92 -3.85
CA SER A 136 -3.48 -15.63 -2.75
C SER A 136 -3.96 -16.21 -1.43
N ASP A 137 -5.25 -16.12 -1.13
CA ASP A 137 -5.84 -16.67 0.10
C ASP A 137 -5.66 -18.17 0.21
N ARG A 138 -5.84 -18.90 -0.90
CA ARG A 138 -5.61 -20.35 -0.92
C ARG A 138 -4.17 -20.69 -0.53
N ILE A 139 -3.19 -19.98 -1.07
CA ILE A 139 -1.76 -20.27 -0.85
C ILE A 139 -1.33 -19.80 0.54
N LEU A 140 -1.65 -18.55 0.89
CA LEU A 140 -1.13 -17.90 2.09
C LEU A 140 -1.95 -18.24 3.34
N LEU A 141 -3.27 -18.14 3.24
CA LEU A 141 -4.14 -18.25 4.40
C LEU A 141 -4.54 -19.71 4.67
N VAL A 142 -5.02 -20.43 3.66
CA VAL A 142 -5.44 -21.84 3.84
C VAL A 142 -4.23 -22.74 3.97
N ASN A 143 -3.37 -22.81 2.94
CA ASN A 143 -2.22 -23.73 2.92
C ASN A 143 -1.06 -23.26 3.83
N GLY A 144 -0.88 -21.92 3.93
CA GLY A 144 0.20 -21.32 4.70
C GLY A 144 -0.11 -21.26 6.20
N LEU A 145 -1.21 -20.59 6.57
CA LEU A 145 -1.56 -20.36 7.97
C LEU A 145 -2.51 -21.45 8.54
N GLY A 146 -3.10 -22.30 7.71
CA GLY A 146 -4.00 -23.36 8.16
C GLY A 146 -5.42 -22.86 8.47
N LEU A 147 -5.82 -21.70 7.95
CA LEU A 147 -7.18 -21.21 8.12
C LEU A 147 -8.17 -22.04 7.31
N SER A 148 -9.35 -22.23 7.87
CA SER A 148 -10.46 -22.85 7.15
C SER A 148 -11.00 -21.89 6.06
N ASN A 149 -11.66 -22.45 5.04
CA ASN A 149 -12.31 -21.64 4.02
C ASN A 149 -13.36 -20.69 4.60
N ASN A 150 -14.05 -21.07 5.69
CA ASN A 150 -15.03 -20.22 6.37
C ASN A 150 -14.34 -19.00 7.02
N GLU A 151 -13.19 -19.18 7.67
CA GLU A 151 -12.44 -18.07 8.27
C GLU A 151 -11.92 -17.10 7.21
N VAL A 152 -11.41 -17.63 6.09
CA VAL A 152 -10.99 -16.80 4.96
C VAL A 152 -12.17 -16.02 4.39
N GLN A 153 -13.33 -16.66 4.23
CA GLN A 153 -14.55 -15.98 3.76
C GLN A 153 -15.04 -14.91 4.75
N MET A 154 -14.89 -15.13 6.05
CA MET A 154 -15.19 -14.10 7.07
C MET A 154 -14.26 -12.89 6.92
N LEU A 155 -12.96 -13.09 6.72
CA LEU A 155 -12.00 -11.99 6.51
C LEU A 155 -12.35 -11.20 5.24
N ARG A 156 -12.68 -11.89 4.14
CA ARG A 156 -13.13 -11.24 2.91
C ARG A 156 -14.39 -10.42 3.12
N ASN A 157 -15.37 -10.96 3.83
CA ASN A 157 -16.61 -10.26 4.14
C ASN A 157 -16.38 -9.02 5.02
N ILE A 158 -15.43 -9.06 5.95
CA ILE A 158 -15.03 -7.90 6.76
C ILE A 158 -14.48 -6.81 5.83
N TRP A 159 -13.51 -7.15 4.96
CA TRP A 159 -12.96 -6.20 4.00
C TRP A 159 -14.05 -5.58 3.11
N LEU A 160 -14.89 -6.40 2.49
CA LEU A 160 -15.97 -5.93 1.60
C LEU A 160 -16.93 -5.00 2.34
N LYS A 161 -17.47 -5.41 3.47
CA LYS A 161 -18.44 -4.59 4.25
C LYS A 161 -17.86 -3.24 4.68
N LEU A 162 -16.60 -3.22 5.14
CA LEU A 162 -15.96 -1.99 5.59
C LEU A 162 -15.63 -1.06 4.42
N SER A 163 -15.11 -1.60 3.31
CA SER A 163 -14.81 -0.83 2.11
C SER A 163 -16.08 -0.29 1.45
N GLU A 164 -17.14 -1.10 1.31
CA GLU A 164 -18.44 -0.65 0.80
C GLU A 164 -19.05 0.45 1.65
N ARG A 165 -19.05 0.28 3.00
CA ARG A 165 -19.52 1.34 3.92
C ARG A 165 -18.74 2.63 3.75
N ARG A 166 -17.43 2.54 3.53
CA ARG A 166 -16.57 3.70 3.31
C ARG A 166 -16.85 4.36 1.96
N LEU A 167 -16.93 3.57 0.90
CA LEU A 167 -17.17 4.05 -0.48
C LEU A 167 -18.57 4.64 -0.63
N GLY A 168 -19.60 4.03 -0.03
CA GLY A 168 -20.98 4.52 -0.08
C GLY A 168 -21.21 5.86 0.64
N ARG A 169 -20.25 6.35 1.43
CA ARG A 169 -20.31 7.73 1.98
C ARG A 169 -20.09 8.80 0.93
N LYS A 170 -19.48 8.47 -0.21
CA LYS A 170 -19.28 9.40 -1.32
C LYS A 170 -20.60 9.81 -1.97
N GLU A 171 -21.53 8.88 -2.07
CA GLU A 171 -22.83 9.10 -2.73
C GLU A 171 -23.80 9.98 -1.92
N LYS A 172 -23.60 10.04 -0.58
CA LYS A 172 -24.43 10.87 0.31
C LYS A 172 -23.94 12.31 0.48
N SER A 173 -22.78 12.63 -0.08
CA SER A 173 -22.12 13.95 0.05
C SER A 173 -22.12 14.74 -1.28
N ALA A 174 -22.71 14.19 -2.33
CA ALA A 174 -22.95 14.82 -3.62
C ALA A 174 -24.44 15.14 -3.78
#